data_b3a746a41a290012124147a74eb9fa9e
#
_entry.id   b3a746a41a290012124147a74eb9fa9e
#
_cell.length_a   1.000
_cell.length_b   1.000
_cell.length_c   1.000
_cell.angle_alpha   90.00
_cell.angle_beta   90.00
_cell.angle_gamma   90.00
#
_symmetry.space_group_name_H-M   'P 1'
#
loop_
_entity.id
_entity.type
_entity.pdbx_description
1 polymer ?
#
loop_
_entity_poly.entity_id
_entity_poly.type
_entity_poly.pdbx_seq_one_letter_code
_entity_poly.pdbx_strand_id
1 'polypeptide(L)'
;MKQSWAHPQLMPRAVILDPAPTVHTPEWLWLSTGIRAVDHCVEGICSVQSDAFCDGAYLHGLRLLGRGLKGVKADPSDLQARLVCQLGAWLSMTGVGSGVPKGASHAIGHVLGGTCGVPHGYTSCVMLPFVLRWNESVNAERQKLVAEALGRPGERPADVVHEFIAGLGLPRTLSAVGVGPDQFDLVAKNAMHDRWTHTNPRKIDSPAQVREILEMAA
;
A
#
# COMPACT_ATOMS: atom_id res chain seq x y z
N MET A 1 13.89 -10.98 11.13
CA MET A 1 13.98 -9.51 11.01
C MET A 1 14.21 -9.16 9.54
N LYS A 2 13.38 -8.28 8.97
CA LYS A 2 13.53 -7.83 7.57
C LYS A 2 14.60 -6.74 7.53
N GLN A 3 15.61 -6.91 6.67
CA GLN A 3 16.67 -5.92 6.47
C GLN A 3 16.46 -5.21 5.12
N SER A 4 16.73 -3.92 5.07
CA SER A 4 16.71 -3.11 3.83
C SER A 4 18.05 -2.43 3.63
N TRP A 5 18.47 -2.36 2.37
CA TRP A 5 19.67 -1.65 1.94
C TRP A 5 19.26 -0.54 0.99
N ALA A 6 19.75 0.65 1.21
CA ALA A 6 19.54 1.78 0.33
C ALA A 6 20.86 2.56 0.19
N HIS A 7 21.30 2.74 -1.05
CA HIS A 7 22.49 3.54 -1.36
C HIS A 7 22.31 4.18 -2.74
N PRO A 8 22.70 5.45 -2.96
CA PRO A 8 22.52 6.12 -4.25
C PRO A 8 23.13 5.39 -5.44
N GLN A 9 24.25 4.67 -5.24
CA GLN A 9 24.91 3.88 -6.30
C GLN A 9 24.15 2.58 -6.65
N LEU A 10 23.15 2.17 -5.87
CA LEU A 10 22.29 1.01 -6.18
C LEU A 10 21.09 1.38 -7.07
N MET A 11 20.90 2.66 -7.37
CA MET A 11 19.82 3.11 -8.24
C MET A 11 20.07 2.64 -9.68
N PRO A 12 19.09 1.99 -10.34
CA PRO A 12 19.23 1.61 -11.74
C PRO A 12 19.35 2.86 -12.62
N ARG A 13 20.22 2.80 -13.64
CA ARG A 13 20.37 3.90 -14.62
C ARG A 13 19.22 3.95 -15.62
N ALA A 14 18.53 2.85 -15.84
CA ALA A 14 17.40 2.73 -16.72
C ALA A 14 16.41 1.70 -16.19
N VAL A 15 15.13 1.89 -16.45
CA VAL A 15 14.06 0.95 -16.15
C VAL A 15 13.37 0.62 -17.46
N ILE A 16 13.32 -0.68 -17.81
CA ILE A 16 12.61 -1.19 -18.99
C ILE A 16 11.27 -1.73 -18.53
N LEU A 17 10.19 -1.13 -19.03
CA LEU A 17 8.82 -1.56 -18.75
C LEU A 17 8.32 -2.40 -19.93
N ASP A 18 8.58 -3.71 -19.87
CA ASP A 18 8.07 -4.68 -20.83
C ASP A 18 6.94 -5.51 -20.19
N PRO A 19 5.70 -5.44 -20.70
CA PRO A 19 4.60 -6.22 -20.15
C PRO A 19 4.61 -7.69 -20.59
N ALA A 20 5.28 -8.05 -21.71
CA ALA A 20 5.20 -9.37 -22.29
C ALA A 20 5.67 -10.49 -21.33
N PRO A 21 6.86 -10.42 -20.68
CA PRO A 21 7.29 -11.46 -19.76
C PRO A 21 6.43 -11.53 -18.48
N THR A 22 5.68 -10.48 -18.17
CA THR A 22 4.89 -10.42 -16.94
C THR A 22 3.67 -11.34 -16.96
N VAL A 23 3.23 -11.84 -18.11
CA VAL A 23 2.12 -12.81 -18.22
C VAL A 23 2.40 -14.11 -17.47
N HIS A 24 3.66 -14.43 -17.24
CA HIS A 24 4.10 -15.59 -16.46
C HIS A 24 4.07 -15.35 -14.93
N THR A 25 3.83 -14.10 -14.49
CA THR A 25 3.67 -13.82 -13.07
C THR A 25 2.33 -14.35 -12.59
N PRO A 26 2.29 -15.19 -11.52
CA PRO A 26 1.02 -15.66 -10.97
C PRO A 26 0.07 -14.52 -10.62
N GLU A 27 -1.22 -14.68 -10.91
CA GLU A 27 -2.24 -13.64 -10.70
C GLU A 27 -2.21 -13.06 -9.29
N TRP A 28 -2.19 -13.94 -8.27
CA TRP A 28 -2.17 -13.51 -6.89
C TRP A 28 -0.97 -12.61 -6.56
N LEU A 29 0.19 -12.91 -7.12
CA LEU A 29 1.41 -12.13 -6.90
C LEU A 29 1.31 -10.79 -7.62
N TRP A 30 0.88 -10.79 -8.89
CA TRP A 30 0.70 -9.55 -9.66
C TRP A 30 -0.27 -8.59 -8.99
N LEU A 31 -1.46 -9.07 -8.64
CA LEU A 31 -2.50 -8.24 -8.05
C LEU A 31 -2.11 -7.75 -6.65
N SER A 32 -1.55 -8.62 -5.80
CA SER A 32 -1.18 -8.21 -4.43
C SER A 32 0.00 -7.23 -4.40
N THR A 33 1.01 -7.43 -5.26
CA THR A 33 2.10 -6.46 -5.38
C THR A 33 1.65 -5.17 -6.05
N GLY A 34 0.63 -5.23 -6.92
CA GLY A 34 -0.08 -4.06 -7.44
C GLY A 34 -0.76 -3.27 -6.32
N ILE A 35 -1.41 -3.92 -5.36
CA ILE A 35 -1.95 -3.25 -4.16
C ILE A 35 -0.83 -2.65 -3.31
N ARG A 36 0.36 -3.26 -3.25
CA ARG A 36 1.50 -2.63 -2.60
C ARG A 36 1.88 -1.30 -3.28
N ALA A 37 1.84 -1.24 -4.61
CA ALA A 37 2.06 0.01 -5.34
C ALA A 37 0.93 1.04 -5.10
N VAL A 38 -0.33 0.59 -4.99
CA VAL A 38 -1.46 1.42 -4.54
C VAL A 38 -1.17 2.01 -3.16
N ASP A 39 -0.72 1.19 -2.20
CA ASP A 39 -0.35 1.62 -0.85
C ASP A 39 0.78 2.68 -0.86
N HIS A 40 1.79 2.53 -1.74
CA HIS A 40 2.81 3.55 -1.94
C HIS A 40 2.21 4.90 -2.35
N CYS A 41 1.26 4.90 -3.30
CA CYS A 41 0.57 6.13 -3.71
C CYS A 41 -0.28 6.70 -2.57
N VAL A 42 -1.10 5.87 -1.95
CA VAL A 42 -2.06 6.28 -0.92
C VAL A 42 -1.36 6.85 0.31
N GLU A 43 -0.39 6.14 0.88
CA GLU A 43 0.37 6.67 2.02
C GLU A 43 1.24 7.89 1.63
N GLY A 44 1.70 7.95 0.37
CA GLY A 44 2.38 9.14 -0.15
C GLY A 44 1.46 10.36 -0.21
N ILE A 45 0.27 10.24 -0.81
CA ILE A 45 -0.75 11.29 -0.84
C ILE A 45 -1.13 11.72 0.57
N CYS A 46 -1.30 10.77 1.49
CA CYS A 46 -1.70 11.02 2.87
C CYS A 46 -0.57 11.49 3.79
N SER A 47 0.68 11.46 3.34
CA SER A 47 1.83 11.87 4.13
C SER A 47 1.77 13.36 4.51
N VAL A 48 2.17 13.67 5.75
CA VAL A 48 2.32 15.06 6.21
C VAL A 48 3.50 15.80 5.55
N GLN A 49 4.36 15.08 4.83
CA GLN A 49 5.53 15.62 4.12
C GLN A 49 5.37 15.52 2.59
N SER A 50 4.17 15.22 2.09
CA SER A 50 3.92 15.24 0.64
C SER A 50 3.91 16.67 0.10
N ASP A 51 4.33 16.82 -1.13
CA ASP A 51 4.35 18.09 -1.87
C ASP A 51 3.63 17.97 -3.21
N ALA A 52 3.41 19.08 -3.88
CA ALA A 52 2.66 19.13 -5.14
C ALA A 52 3.31 18.30 -6.27
N PHE A 53 4.64 18.18 -6.29
CA PHE A 53 5.36 17.36 -7.27
C PHE A 53 5.09 15.87 -7.04
N CYS A 54 5.25 15.41 -5.79
CA CYS A 54 4.99 14.04 -5.41
C CYS A 54 3.50 13.69 -5.53
N ASP A 55 2.60 14.60 -5.16
CA ASP A 55 1.16 14.43 -5.32
C ASP A 55 0.77 14.17 -6.78
N GLY A 56 1.33 14.93 -7.73
CA GLY A 56 1.08 14.72 -9.15
C GLY A 56 1.43 13.29 -9.61
N ALA A 57 2.59 12.80 -9.20
CA ALA A 57 3.04 11.44 -9.52
C ALA A 57 2.17 10.37 -8.84
N TYR A 58 1.88 10.53 -7.55
CA TYR A 58 1.07 9.58 -6.78
C TYR A 58 -0.37 9.49 -7.29
N LEU A 59 -1.02 10.64 -7.54
CA LEU A 59 -2.39 10.67 -8.03
C LEU A 59 -2.49 10.06 -9.42
N HIS A 60 -1.54 10.34 -10.30
CA HIS A 60 -1.52 9.73 -11.62
C HIS A 60 -1.23 8.23 -11.54
N GLY A 61 -0.25 7.83 -10.73
CA GLY A 61 0.08 6.43 -10.48
C GLY A 61 -1.13 5.64 -9.94
N LEU A 62 -1.86 6.22 -8.99
CA LEU A 62 -3.06 5.60 -8.40
C LEU A 62 -4.18 5.42 -9.45
N ARG A 63 -4.42 6.41 -10.33
CA ARG A 63 -5.38 6.27 -11.45
C ARG A 63 -4.97 5.15 -12.41
N LEU A 64 -3.69 5.06 -12.73
CA LEU A 64 -3.16 3.99 -13.59
C LEU A 64 -3.36 2.62 -12.94
N LEU A 65 -2.97 2.46 -11.67
CA LEU A 65 -3.12 1.21 -10.93
C LEU A 65 -4.61 0.83 -10.78
N GLY A 66 -5.47 1.79 -10.48
CA GLY A 66 -6.92 1.56 -10.34
C GLY A 66 -7.56 0.94 -11.58
N ARG A 67 -7.21 1.42 -12.78
CA ARG A 67 -7.72 0.85 -14.04
C ARG A 67 -6.95 -0.39 -14.49
N GLY A 68 -5.61 -0.37 -14.37
CA GLY A 68 -4.76 -1.45 -14.85
C GLY A 68 -4.98 -2.77 -14.09
N LEU A 69 -5.08 -2.72 -12.75
CA LEU A 69 -5.32 -3.91 -11.94
C LEU A 69 -6.71 -4.53 -12.22
N LYS A 70 -7.73 -3.72 -12.44
CA LYS A 70 -9.06 -4.20 -12.88
C LYS A 70 -8.98 -4.84 -14.27
N GLY A 71 -8.23 -4.24 -15.21
CA GLY A 71 -8.02 -4.80 -16.54
C GLY A 71 -7.32 -6.16 -16.49
N VAL A 72 -6.21 -6.28 -15.75
CA VAL A 72 -5.50 -7.56 -15.59
C VAL A 72 -6.36 -8.60 -14.87
N LYS A 73 -7.22 -8.19 -13.91
CA LYS A 73 -8.16 -9.11 -13.26
C LYS A 73 -9.22 -9.65 -14.22
N ALA A 74 -9.68 -8.81 -15.15
CA ALA A 74 -10.67 -9.20 -16.16
C ALA A 74 -10.05 -10.05 -17.27
N ASP A 75 -8.84 -9.69 -17.73
CA ASP A 75 -8.05 -10.43 -18.72
C ASP A 75 -6.57 -10.46 -18.31
N PRO A 76 -6.10 -11.58 -17.74
CA PRO A 76 -4.69 -11.73 -17.36
C PRO A 76 -3.69 -11.63 -18.50
N SER A 77 -4.12 -11.76 -19.75
CA SER A 77 -3.28 -11.67 -20.95
C SER A 77 -3.19 -10.26 -21.55
N ASP A 78 -3.99 -9.29 -21.07
CA ASP A 78 -3.99 -7.90 -21.54
C ASP A 78 -2.66 -7.21 -21.25
N LEU A 79 -1.78 -7.15 -22.26
CA LEU A 79 -0.47 -6.50 -22.17
C LEU A 79 -0.58 -5.00 -21.93
N GLN A 80 -1.63 -4.35 -22.44
CA GLN A 80 -1.82 -2.92 -22.23
C GLN A 80 -2.20 -2.63 -20.76
N ALA A 81 -3.09 -3.42 -20.16
CA ALA A 81 -3.41 -3.30 -18.75
C ALA A 81 -2.18 -3.57 -17.86
N ARG A 82 -1.33 -4.55 -18.24
CA ARG A 82 -0.07 -4.84 -17.54
C ARG A 82 0.92 -3.68 -17.64
N LEU A 83 1.11 -3.10 -18.83
CA LEU A 83 1.97 -1.92 -19.00
C LEU A 83 1.48 -0.74 -18.16
N VAL A 84 0.17 -0.52 -18.12
CA VAL A 84 -0.45 0.52 -17.29
C VAL A 84 -0.17 0.29 -15.79
N CYS A 85 -0.20 -0.96 -15.31
CA CYS A 85 0.20 -1.30 -13.94
C CYS A 85 1.69 -1.02 -13.68
N GLN A 86 2.59 -1.37 -14.61
CA GLN A 86 4.02 -1.11 -14.48
C GLN A 86 4.31 0.41 -14.39
N LEU A 87 3.67 1.22 -15.25
CA LEU A 87 3.78 2.69 -15.21
C LEU A 87 3.28 3.24 -13.88
N GLY A 88 2.12 2.77 -13.39
CA GLY A 88 1.57 3.17 -12.10
C GLY A 88 2.49 2.79 -10.94
N ALA A 89 3.05 1.58 -10.97
CA ALA A 89 4.01 1.12 -9.97
C ALA A 89 5.28 1.97 -9.97
N TRP A 90 5.80 2.34 -11.14
CA TRP A 90 6.96 3.21 -11.23
C TRP A 90 6.68 4.60 -10.66
N LEU A 91 5.56 5.22 -11.04
CA LEU A 91 5.15 6.52 -10.48
C LEU A 91 4.97 6.46 -8.95
N SER A 92 4.51 5.35 -8.40
CA SER A 92 4.34 5.16 -6.95
C SER A 92 5.64 5.28 -6.16
N MET A 93 6.79 5.13 -6.81
CA MET A 93 8.12 5.23 -6.21
C MET A 93 8.72 6.63 -6.24
N THR A 94 8.13 7.57 -6.97
CA THR A 94 8.66 8.94 -7.13
C THR A 94 8.91 9.63 -5.79
N GLY A 95 7.93 9.64 -4.91
CA GLY A 95 8.07 10.28 -3.60
C GLY A 95 9.00 9.53 -2.64
N VAL A 96 9.20 8.22 -2.80
CA VAL A 96 10.21 7.47 -2.04
C VAL A 96 11.60 8.00 -2.39
N GLY A 97 11.87 8.20 -3.68
CA GLY A 97 13.11 8.82 -4.16
C GLY A 97 13.27 10.27 -3.73
N SER A 98 12.17 11.00 -3.50
CA SER A 98 12.14 12.39 -3.03
C SER A 98 12.10 12.54 -1.50
N GLY A 99 12.13 11.43 -0.75
CA GLY A 99 12.17 11.46 0.71
C GLY A 99 10.80 11.51 1.41
N VAL A 100 9.68 11.42 0.68
CA VAL A 100 8.33 11.38 1.27
C VAL A 100 8.16 10.08 2.07
N PRO A 101 7.99 10.16 3.41
CA PRO A 101 7.88 8.97 4.24
C PRO A 101 6.54 8.26 4.04
N LYS A 102 6.51 6.99 4.40
CA LYS A 102 5.30 6.18 4.50
C LYS A 102 4.74 6.23 5.93
N GLY A 103 3.70 5.49 6.20
CA GLY A 103 3.02 5.43 7.48
C GLY A 103 2.81 4.01 8.00
N ALA A 104 1.76 3.85 8.78
CA ALA A 104 1.48 2.64 9.55
C ALA A 104 1.19 1.42 8.68
N SER A 105 0.61 1.57 7.47
CA SER A 105 0.36 0.42 6.58
C SER A 105 1.67 -0.26 6.19
N HIS A 106 2.67 0.53 5.82
CA HIS A 106 3.99 0.01 5.51
C HIS A 106 4.71 -0.54 6.75
N ALA A 107 4.68 0.21 7.86
CA ALA A 107 5.37 -0.18 9.10
C ALA A 107 4.85 -1.51 9.65
N ILE A 108 3.54 -1.61 9.84
CA ILE A 108 2.90 -2.85 10.32
C ILE A 108 3.09 -3.97 9.29
N GLY A 109 2.97 -3.66 7.99
CA GLY A 109 3.19 -4.61 6.91
C GLY A 109 4.59 -5.23 6.91
N HIS A 110 5.64 -4.48 7.24
CA HIS A 110 6.99 -5.03 7.39
C HIS A 110 7.06 -6.06 8.52
N VAL A 111 6.40 -5.78 9.63
CA VAL A 111 6.38 -6.68 10.79
C VAL A 111 5.55 -7.93 10.49
N LEU A 112 4.38 -7.79 9.88
CA LEU A 112 3.56 -8.93 9.45
C LEU A 112 4.37 -9.87 8.51
N GLY A 113 5.10 -9.30 7.56
CA GLY A 113 5.98 -10.09 6.69
C GLY A 113 7.15 -10.73 7.42
N GLY A 114 7.80 -9.99 8.31
CA GLY A 114 9.02 -10.46 9.01
C GLY A 114 8.75 -11.35 10.21
N THR A 115 7.60 -11.25 10.86
CA THR A 115 7.25 -11.98 12.09
C THR A 115 6.26 -13.11 11.83
N CYS A 116 5.25 -12.86 10.99
CA CYS A 116 4.15 -13.80 10.74
C CYS A 116 4.26 -14.50 9.38
N GLY A 117 5.27 -14.17 8.55
CA GLY A 117 5.46 -14.79 7.24
C GLY A 117 4.43 -14.40 6.18
N VAL A 118 3.66 -13.33 6.39
CA VAL A 118 2.65 -12.87 5.44
C VAL A 118 3.33 -12.41 4.14
N PRO A 119 2.90 -12.88 2.96
CA PRO A 119 3.41 -12.41 1.68
C PRO A 119 3.35 -10.89 1.56
N HIS A 120 4.43 -10.26 1.07
CA HIS A 120 4.60 -8.81 1.13
C HIS A 120 3.45 -8.01 0.49
N GLY A 121 2.90 -8.48 -0.64
CA GLY A 121 1.74 -7.84 -1.28
C GLY A 121 0.47 -7.91 -0.42
N TYR A 122 0.26 -9.02 0.27
CA TYR A 122 -0.92 -9.20 1.14
C TYR A 122 -0.91 -8.28 2.36
N THR A 123 0.26 -7.88 2.86
CA THR A 123 0.33 -6.98 4.03
C THR A 123 -0.40 -5.66 3.77
N SER A 124 -0.25 -5.09 2.57
CA SER A 124 -0.99 -3.88 2.19
C SER A 124 -2.48 -4.13 1.97
N CYS A 125 -2.86 -5.30 1.47
CA CYS A 125 -4.27 -5.66 1.29
C CYS A 125 -5.04 -5.66 2.62
N VAL A 126 -4.41 -6.18 3.68
CA VAL A 126 -5.05 -6.34 4.99
C VAL A 126 -4.83 -5.16 5.92
N MET A 127 -3.93 -4.22 5.62
CA MET A 127 -3.64 -3.09 6.50
C MET A 127 -4.13 -1.75 5.98
N LEU A 128 -3.97 -1.46 4.68
CA LEU A 128 -4.20 -0.12 4.14
C LEU A 128 -5.61 0.44 4.41
N PRO A 129 -6.71 -0.29 4.21
CA PRO A 129 -8.06 0.25 4.48
C PRO A 129 -8.25 0.65 5.95
N PHE A 130 -7.70 -0.14 6.87
CA PHE A 130 -7.85 0.08 8.30
C PHE A 130 -6.96 1.23 8.80
N VAL A 131 -5.76 1.37 8.24
CA VAL A 131 -4.89 2.52 8.51
C VAL A 131 -5.52 3.82 8.00
N LEU A 132 -6.16 3.82 6.81
CA LEU A 132 -6.93 4.97 6.34
C LEU A 132 -8.05 5.32 7.32
N ARG A 133 -8.83 4.33 7.77
CA ARG A 133 -9.93 4.53 8.73
C ARG A 133 -9.41 5.09 10.06
N TRP A 134 -8.29 4.57 10.56
CA TRP A 134 -7.69 5.04 11.81
C TRP A 134 -7.16 6.47 11.71
N ASN A 135 -6.60 6.85 10.54
CA ASN A 135 -6.05 8.18 10.26
C ASN A 135 -7.12 9.24 9.91
N GLU A 136 -8.36 8.85 9.60
CA GLU A 136 -9.41 9.72 9.05
C GLU A 136 -9.62 11.02 9.86
N SER A 137 -9.54 10.92 11.19
CA SER A 137 -9.73 12.06 12.09
C SER A 137 -8.71 13.20 11.93
N VAL A 138 -7.57 12.94 11.30
CA VAL A 138 -6.46 13.92 11.18
C VAL A 138 -6.14 14.31 9.74
N ASN A 139 -6.51 13.49 8.74
CA ASN A 139 -6.15 13.76 7.35
C ASN A 139 -7.25 13.48 6.32
N ALA A 140 -8.54 13.56 6.73
CA ALA A 140 -9.67 13.29 5.86
C ALA A 140 -9.61 14.04 4.51
N GLU A 141 -9.20 15.30 4.48
CA GLU A 141 -9.09 16.10 3.25
C GLU A 141 -8.07 15.51 2.26
N ARG A 142 -6.94 15.03 2.77
CA ARG A 142 -5.94 14.36 1.92
C ARG A 142 -6.46 13.01 1.41
N GLN A 143 -7.18 12.29 2.23
CA GLN A 143 -7.77 11.01 1.87
C GLN A 143 -8.83 11.14 0.75
N LYS A 144 -9.58 12.25 0.66
CA LYS A 144 -10.55 12.48 -0.42
C LYS A 144 -9.91 12.36 -1.81
N LEU A 145 -8.67 12.81 -1.96
CA LEU A 145 -7.92 12.70 -3.21
C LEU A 145 -7.71 11.24 -3.66
N VAL A 146 -7.65 10.30 -2.69
CA VAL A 146 -7.53 8.86 -2.96
C VAL A 146 -8.82 8.34 -3.62
N ALA A 147 -9.98 8.65 -3.04
CA ALA A 147 -11.27 8.24 -3.59
C ALA A 147 -11.51 8.86 -4.98
N GLU A 148 -11.18 10.13 -5.16
CA GLU A 148 -11.24 10.81 -6.47
C GLU A 148 -10.34 10.12 -7.52
N ALA A 149 -9.09 9.79 -7.16
CA ALA A 149 -8.16 9.13 -8.06
C ALA A 149 -8.62 7.72 -8.47
N LEU A 150 -9.34 7.02 -7.58
CA LEU A 150 -9.95 5.71 -7.87
C LEU A 150 -11.33 5.82 -8.56
N GLY A 151 -11.79 7.04 -8.90
CA GLY A 151 -13.02 7.30 -9.65
C GLY A 151 -14.28 7.24 -8.79
N ARG A 152 -14.16 7.42 -7.47
CA ARG A 152 -15.29 7.39 -6.52
C ARG A 152 -15.29 8.64 -5.61
N PRO A 153 -15.43 9.85 -6.21
CA PRO A 153 -15.42 11.08 -5.44
C PRO A 153 -16.60 11.13 -4.45
N GLY A 154 -16.35 11.66 -3.26
CA GLY A 154 -17.37 11.80 -2.21
C GLY A 154 -17.60 10.55 -1.37
N GLU A 155 -17.06 9.41 -1.75
CA GLU A 155 -17.12 8.20 -0.94
C GLU A 155 -15.98 8.15 0.10
N ARG A 156 -16.18 7.36 1.15
CA ARG A 156 -15.18 7.20 2.21
C ARG A 156 -13.96 6.45 1.67
N PRO A 157 -12.74 7.04 1.66
CA PRO A 157 -11.58 6.45 0.99
C PRO A 157 -11.17 5.07 1.51
N ALA A 158 -11.32 4.83 2.82
CA ALA A 158 -11.06 3.52 3.42
C ALA A 158 -11.96 2.43 2.84
N ASP A 159 -13.23 2.73 2.61
CA ASP A 159 -14.20 1.78 2.06
C ASP A 159 -13.97 1.58 0.55
N VAL A 160 -13.63 2.65 -0.18
CA VAL A 160 -13.24 2.60 -1.60
C VAL A 160 -12.05 1.65 -1.82
N VAL A 161 -11.01 1.79 -1.01
CA VAL A 161 -9.81 0.93 -1.10
C VAL A 161 -10.14 -0.51 -0.68
N HIS A 162 -10.94 -0.71 0.38
CA HIS A 162 -11.35 -2.02 0.83
C HIS A 162 -12.16 -2.79 -0.23
N GLU A 163 -13.10 -2.11 -0.88
CA GLU A 163 -13.88 -2.69 -1.98
C GLU A 163 -13.05 -2.93 -3.23
N PHE A 164 -12.09 -2.05 -3.53
CA PHE A 164 -11.16 -2.25 -4.63
C PHE A 164 -10.34 -3.54 -4.44
N ILE A 165 -9.81 -3.78 -3.24
CA ILE A 165 -9.10 -5.02 -2.90
C ILE A 165 -10.02 -6.24 -3.02
N ALA A 166 -11.28 -6.12 -2.55
CA ALA A 166 -12.29 -7.17 -2.68
C ALA A 166 -12.58 -7.54 -4.14
N GLY A 167 -12.74 -6.53 -5.00
CA GLY A 167 -12.98 -6.72 -6.44
C GLY A 167 -11.83 -7.43 -7.18
N LEU A 168 -10.63 -7.40 -6.63
CA LEU A 168 -9.48 -8.15 -7.13
C LEU A 168 -9.38 -9.59 -6.58
N GLY A 169 -10.27 -9.97 -5.64
CA GLY A 169 -10.26 -11.31 -5.02
C GLY A 169 -9.11 -11.52 -4.02
N LEU A 170 -8.59 -10.45 -3.44
CA LEU A 170 -7.47 -10.50 -2.50
C LEU A 170 -7.94 -10.53 -1.03
N PRO A 171 -7.12 -11.04 -0.09
CA PRO A 171 -7.46 -11.08 1.32
C PRO A 171 -7.67 -9.67 1.88
N ARG A 172 -8.61 -9.54 2.84
CA ARG A 172 -9.02 -8.25 3.42
C ARG A 172 -8.94 -8.18 4.93
N THR A 173 -8.63 -9.32 5.59
CA THR A 173 -8.50 -9.40 7.04
C THR A 173 -7.21 -10.10 7.44
N LEU A 174 -6.77 -9.89 8.66
CA LEU A 174 -5.59 -10.55 9.21
C LEU A 174 -5.81 -12.06 9.33
N SER A 175 -7.02 -12.48 9.71
CA SER A 175 -7.38 -13.90 9.77
C SER A 175 -7.28 -14.60 8.41
N ALA A 176 -7.61 -13.91 7.31
CA ALA A 176 -7.48 -14.45 5.95
C ALA A 176 -6.02 -14.71 5.52
N VAL A 177 -5.05 -14.14 6.22
CA VAL A 177 -3.61 -14.35 5.98
C VAL A 177 -2.91 -15.09 7.12
N GLY A 178 -3.70 -15.75 8.00
CA GLY A 178 -3.21 -16.62 9.07
C GLY A 178 -2.66 -15.87 10.30
N VAL A 179 -3.04 -14.61 10.51
CA VAL A 179 -2.64 -13.81 11.67
C VAL A 179 -3.82 -13.68 12.63
N GLY A 180 -3.66 -14.22 13.83
CA GLY A 180 -4.67 -14.20 14.88
C GLY A 180 -4.39 -13.20 16.01
N PRO A 181 -5.38 -12.99 16.91
CA PRO A 181 -5.26 -12.04 18.03
C PRO A 181 -4.11 -12.35 19.00
N ASP A 182 -3.68 -13.60 19.09
CA ASP A 182 -2.55 -14.07 19.89
C ASP A 182 -1.20 -13.49 19.43
N GLN A 183 -1.12 -13.06 18.17
CA GLN A 183 0.08 -12.46 17.58
C GLN A 183 0.09 -10.92 17.66
N PHE A 184 -1.04 -10.28 17.98
CA PHE A 184 -1.18 -8.82 17.90
C PHE A 184 -0.24 -8.05 18.81
N ASP A 185 -0.02 -8.50 20.04
CA ASP A 185 0.88 -7.85 20.98
C ASP A 185 2.34 -7.88 20.48
N LEU A 186 2.75 -9.00 19.90
CA LEU A 186 4.09 -9.13 19.32
C LEU A 186 4.25 -8.23 18.10
N VAL A 187 3.26 -8.21 17.19
CA VAL A 187 3.27 -7.34 16.01
C VAL A 187 3.28 -5.88 16.42
N ALA A 188 2.43 -5.49 17.37
CA ALA A 188 2.33 -4.12 17.84
C ALA A 188 3.63 -3.62 18.48
N LYS A 189 4.24 -4.44 19.34
CA LYS A 189 5.54 -4.13 19.96
C LYS A 189 6.64 -3.96 18.91
N ASN A 190 6.72 -4.88 17.94
CA ASN A 190 7.74 -4.85 16.91
C ASN A 190 7.55 -3.67 15.92
N ALA A 191 6.31 -3.26 15.64
CA ALA A 191 6.02 -2.13 14.76
C ALA A 191 6.57 -0.81 15.31
N MET A 192 6.73 -0.66 16.63
CA MET A 192 7.34 0.53 17.22
C MET A 192 8.83 0.71 16.86
N HIS A 193 9.48 -0.31 16.34
CA HIS A 193 10.87 -0.23 15.87
C HIS A 193 10.98 0.15 14.38
N ASP A 194 9.87 0.18 13.66
CA ASP A 194 9.87 0.64 12.26
C ASP A 194 9.76 2.17 12.20
N ARG A 195 10.67 2.79 11.42
CA ARG A 195 10.74 4.25 11.29
C ARG A 195 9.42 4.88 10.81
N TRP A 196 8.65 4.17 9.98
CA TRP A 196 7.42 4.68 9.39
C TRP A 196 6.21 4.63 10.33
N THR A 197 6.30 3.92 11.43
CA THR A 197 5.34 4.05 12.53
C THR A 197 5.30 5.50 13.03
N HIS A 198 6.45 6.14 13.12
CA HIS A 198 6.62 7.49 13.68
C HIS A 198 6.37 8.62 12.66
N THR A 199 6.17 8.28 11.38
CA THR A 199 5.81 9.23 10.32
C THR A 199 4.35 9.10 9.88
N ASN A 200 3.56 8.26 10.55
CA ASN A 200 2.13 8.13 10.29
C ASN A 200 1.39 9.45 10.59
N PRO A 201 0.42 9.88 9.75
CA PRO A 201 -0.29 11.15 9.93
C PRO A 201 -0.93 11.31 11.31
N ARG A 202 -1.68 10.32 11.78
CA ARG A 202 -2.11 10.24 13.16
C ARG A 202 -0.98 9.62 13.98
N LYS A 203 -0.48 10.36 14.95
CA LYS A 203 0.68 9.98 15.73
C LYS A 203 0.49 8.63 16.45
N ILE A 204 1.50 7.78 16.37
CA ILE A 204 1.56 6.48 17.05
C ILE A 204 2.72 6.54 18.06
N ASP A 205 2.38 6.61 19.34
CA ASP A 205 3.31 6.75 20.46
C ASP A 205 3.45 5.46 21.29
N SER A 206 2.56 4.49 21.08
CA SER A 206 2.54 3.26 21.87
C SER A 206 2.10 2.05 21.07
N PRO A 207 2.50 0.83 21.48
CA PRO A 207 2.00 -0.41 20.89
C PRO A 207 0.47 -0.55 20.96
N ALA A 208 -0.19 0.05 21.96
CA ALA A 208 -1.64 -0.03 22.10
C ALA A 208 -2.37 0.55 20.87
N GLN A 209 -1.88 1.64 20.32
CA GLN A 209 -2.45 2.26 19.11
C GLN A 209 -2.25 1.42 17.85
N VAL A 210 -1.12 0.71 17.74
CA VAL A 210 -0.92 -0.27 16.67
C VAL A 210 -1.89 -1.44 16.84
N ARG A 211 -2.09 -1.91 18.08
CA ARG A 211 -3.04 -2.98 18.40
C ARG A 211 -4.48 -2.60 18.02
N GLU A 212 -4.92 -1.36 18.27
CA GLU A 212 -6.21 -0.86 17.80
C GLU A 212 -6.39 -1.05 16.28
N ILE A 213 -5.36 -0.72 15.49
CA ILE A 213 -5.40 -0.89 14.03
C ILE A 213 -5.49 -2.39 13.66
N LEU A 214 -4.74 -3.27 14.34
CA LEU A 214 -4.80 -4.71 14.12
C LEU A 214 -6.17 -5.29 14.46
N GLU A 215 -6.79 -4.85 15.55
CA GLU A 215 -8.14 -5.27 15.97
C GLU A 215 -9.21 -4.85 14.96
N MET A 216 -9.07 -3.70 14.32
CA MET A 216 -9.95 -3.29 13.22
C MET A 216 -9.81 -4.18 11.97
N ALA A 217 -8.65 -4.81 11.79
CA ALA A 217 -8.29 -5.64 10.63
C ALA A 217 -8.46 -7.15 10.87
N ALA A 218 -8.92 -7.58 12.03
CA ALA A 218 -9.07 -8.98 12.48
C ALA A 218 -10.04 -9.82 11.61
#